data_d51c5ba1a4325a2fcbedef574ef05f39
#
_entry.id   d51c5ba1a4325a2fcbedef574ef05f39
#
_cell.length_a   1.000
_cell.length_b   1.000
_cell.length_c   1.000
_cell.angle_alpha   90.00
_cell.angle_beta   90.00
_cell.angle_gamma   90.00
#
_symmetry.space_group_name_H-M   'P 1'
#
loop_
_entity.id
_entity.type
_entity.pdbx_description
1 polymer ?
#
loop_
_entity_poly.entity_id
_entity_poly.type
_entity_poly.pdbx_seq_one_letter_code
_entity_poly.pdbx_strand_id
1 'polypeptide(L)'
;MEKKNIVVLDGYTLNPGDLSWDALQALGHCTIYDRTAAADVVERCKDADIVLTNKVLIREAEMEQLPRLRYIGVLATGYNVVDTAAAAARGIVVTNIPAYSTDSVAQMVFAHLLNIVNAVQQHSDSVRRGEWCECADFSYMLTPQSELAGKTLGIVGLGNIGRRVALIAHAFGMRVVAKTSKQAHELPEYITPVTLDNLLAESDVIT
;
A
#
# COMPACT_ATOMS: atom_id res chain seq x y z
N MET A 1 34.09 1.93 -15.86
CA MET A 1 33.19 2.99 -15.30
C MET A 1 33.42 3.02 -13.78
N GLU A 2 33.53 4.21 -13.21
CA GLU A 2 33.63 4.38 -11.77
C GLU A 2 32.34 3.87 -11.10
N LYS A 3 32.47 3.06 -10.03
CA LYS A 3 31.31 2.55 -9.30
C LYS A 3 30.62 3.71 -8.59
N LYS A 4 29.30 3.76 -8.69
CA LYS A 4 28.48 4.78 -8.04
C LYS A 4 28.27 4.49 -6.56
N ASN A 5 28.16 5.53 -5.76
CA ASN A 5 27.80 5.43 -4.35
C ASN A 5 26.27 5.40 -4.21
N ILE A 6 25.75 4.32 -3.68
CA ILE A 6 24.32 4.06 -3.49
C ILE A 6 24.05 4.05 -1.99
N VAL A 7 23.07 4.84 -1.54
CA VAL A 7 22.64 4.87 -0.15
C VAL A 7 21.17 4.49 -0.06
N VAL A 8 20.85 3.51 0.78
CA VAL A 8 19.48 3.14 1.15
C VAL A 8 19.20 3.68 2.55
N LEU A 9 18.20 4.55 2.71
CA LEU A 9 17.95 5.28 3.95
C LEU A 9 17.13 4.51 5.00
N ASP A 10 16.25 3.60 4.56
CA ASP A 10 15.27 2.92 5.42
C ASP A 10 15.00 1.48 4.96
N GLY A 11 16.08 0.73 4.75
CA GLY A 11 16.06 -0.62 4.17
C GLY A 11 15.22 -1.63 4.94
N TYR A 12 15.14 -1.53 6.27
CA TYR A 12 14.34 -2.45 7.09
C TYR A 12 12.84 -2.40 6.75
N THR A 13 12.32 -1.26 6.30
CA THR A 13 10.90 -1.13 5.93
C THR A 13 10.54 -1.85 4.64
N LEU A 14 11.55 -2.30 3.88
CA LEU A 14 11.42 -3.00 2.59
C LEU A 14 11.86 -4.44 2.67
N ASN A 15 12.92 -4.68 3.43
CA ASN A 15 13.59 -5.97 3.56
C ASN A 15 13.97 -6.17 5.03
N PRO A 16 13.06 -6.72 5.83
CA PRO A 16 13.34 -7.03 7.24
C PRO A 16 14.24 -8.25 7.42
N GLY A 17 14.81 -8.80 6.34
CA GLY A 17 15.71 -9.95 6.34
C GLY A 17 15.22 -11.13 5.48
N ASP A 18 14.14 -10.94 4.71
CA ASP A 18 13.55 -11.97 3.84
C ASP A 18 14.04 -11.89 2.39
N LEU A 19 14.75 -10.82 2.01
CA LEU A 19 15.30 -10.62 0.67
C LEU A 19 16.80 -10.37 0.72
N SER A 20 17.51 -10.59 -0.41
CA SER A 20 18.92 -10.24 -0.56
C SER A 20 19.09 -8.85 -1.18
N TRP A 21 20.12 -8.14 -0.72
CA TRP A 21 20.61 -6.89 -1.32
C TRP A 21 21.70 -7.10 -2.38
N ASP A 22 22.12 -8.33 -2.65
CA ASP A 22 23.28 -8.66 -3.50
C ASP A 22 23.16 -8.04 -4.89
N ALA A 23 21.98 -8.08 -5.50
CA ALA A 23 21.74 -7.50 -6.81
C ALA A 23 21.96 -5.97 -6.81
N LEU A 24 21.57 -5.27 -5.75
CA LEU A 24 21.81 -3.83 -5.60
C LEU A 24 23.30 -3.55 -5.33
N GLN A 25 23.93 -4.33 -4.46
CA GLN A 25 25.35 -4.20 -4.10
C GLN A 25 26.28 -4.46 -5.30
N ALA A 26 25.85 -5.29 -6.24
CA ALA A 26 26.59 -5.53 -7.47
C ALA A 26 26.66 -4.29 -8.40
N LEU A 27 25.76 -3.33 -8.24
CA LEU A 27 25.68 -2.12 -9.08
C LEU A 27 26.65 -1.00 -8.65
N GLY A 28 27.12 -1.01 -7.38
CA GLY A 28 27.99 0.06 -6.91
C GLY A 28 28.47 -0.16 -5.48
N HIS A 29 29.00 0.92 -4.87
CA HIS A 29 29.30 0.96 -3.45
C HIS A 29 27.98 1.25 -2.70
N CYS A 30 27.39 0.23 -2.10
CA CYS A 30 26.08 0.31 -1.49
C CYS A 30 26.19 0.36 0.05
N THR A 31 25.64 1.42 0.65
CA THR A 31 25.46 1.54 2.09
C THR A 31 23.98 1.47 2.42
N ILE A 32 23.58 0.52 3.25
CA ILE A 32 22.18 0.28 3.60
C ILE A 32 22.01 0.58 5.08
N TYR A 33 21.14 1.53 5.38
CA TYR A 33 20.72 1.86 6.74
C TYR A 33 19.33 1.27 6.97
N ASP A 34 19.13 0.61 8.10
CA ASP A 34 17.82 0.09 8.49
C ASP A 34 16.80 1.20 8.67
N ARG A 35 17.21 2.29 9.30
CA ARG A 35 16.41 3.49 9.56
C ARG A 35 17.31 4.72 9.58
N THR A 36 16.77 5.85 9.10
CA THR A 36 17.50 7.13 9.10
C THR A 36 16.60 8.21 9.71
N ALA A 37 17.10 8.88 10.74
CA ALA A 37 16.44 10.06 11.28
C ALA A 37 16.59 11.25 10.33
N ALA A 38 15.65 12.19 10.35
CA ALA A 38 15.66 13.35 9.45
C ALA A 38 16.99 14.16 9.57
N ALA A 39 17.51 14.31 10.76
CA ALA A 39 18.78 15.03 11.00
C ALA A 39 20.01 14.33 10.39
N ASP A 40 19.95 13.04 10.13
CA ASP A 40 21.08 12.24 9.62
C ASP A 40 21.11 12.14 8.10
N VAL A 41 20.05 12.58 7.39
CA VAL A 41 19.90 12.37 5.94
C VAL A 41 21.07 12.96 5.18
N VAL A 42 21.42 14.21 5.43
CA VAL A 42 22.49 14.92 4.71
C VAL A 42 23.84 14.25 4.97
N GLU A 43 24.18 13.96 6.22
CA GLU A 43 25.47 13.34 6.56
C GLU A 43 25.61 11.94 5.94
N ARG A 44 24.54 11.13 5.94
CA ARG A 44 24.55 9.80 5.34
C ARG A 44 24.61 9.80 3.81
N CYS A 45 24.08 10.86 3.18
CA CYS A 45 24.02 10.97 1.73
C CYS A 45 25.08 11.90 1.12
N LYS A 46 25.96 12.51 1.90
CA LYS A 46 26.92 13.55 1.44
C LYS A 46 27.75 13.14 0.21
N ASP A 47 28.12 11.87 0.11
CA ASP A 47 28.90 11.32 -1.00
C ASP A 47 28.06 10.47 -1.97
N ALA A 48 26.73 10.42 -1.80
CA ALA A 48 25.84 9.58 -2.61
C ALA A 48 25.63 10.16 -4.02
N ASP A 49 25.76 9.30 -5.02
CA ASP A 49 25.31 9.57 -6.39
C ASP A 49 23.82 9.17 -6.54
N ILE A 50 23.40 8.14 -5.78
CA ILE A 50 22.07 7.53 -5.82
C ILE A 50 21.57 7.37 -4.40
N VAL A 51 20.33 7.81 -4.15
CA VAL A 51 19.63 7.60 -2.88
C VAL A 51 18.36 6.79 -3.12
N LEU A 52 18.16 5.75 -2.33
CA LEU A 52 16.93 4.97 -2.30
C LEU A 52 16.23 5.18 -0.95
N THR A 53 14.93 5.46 -1.00
CA THR A 53 14.12 5.71 0.20
C THR A 53 12.71 5.13 0.05
N ASN A 54 12.10 4.72 1.15
CA ASN A 54 10.68 4.36 1.21
C ASN A 54 9.86 5.47 1.87
N LYS A 55 10.27 5.91 3.07
CA LYS A 55 9.50 6.87 3.89
C LYS A 55 10.33 8.05 4.40
N VAL A 56 11.65 8.01 4.27
CA VAL A 56 12.50 9.13 4.69
C VAL A 56 12.31 10.29 3.72
N LEU A 57 12.07 11.48 4.27
CA LEU A 57 11.84 12.69 3.48
C LEU A 57 13.13 13.20 2.88
N ILE A 58 13.07 13.61 1.61
CA ILE A 58 14.16 14.30 0.91
C ILE A 58 13.53 15.54 0.28
N ARG A 59 13.74 16.67 0.91
CA ARG A 59 13.21 17.96 0.51
C ARG A 59 14.30 18.80 -0.17
N GLU A 60 13.94 19.99 -0.58
CA GLU A 60 14.87 20.94 -1.20
C GLU A 60 16.12 21.18 -0.34
N ALA A 61 15.92 21.41 0.97
CA ALA A 61 17.00 21.72 1.90
C ALA A 61 18.06 20.61 2.04
N GLU A 62 17.66 19.33 1.96
CA GLU A 62 18.58 18.20 1.92
C GLU A 62 19.30 18.15 0.57
N MET A 63 18.57 18.30 -0.55
CA MET A 63 19.17 18.22 -1.89
C MET A 63 20.19 19.34 -2.16
N GLU A 64 20.04 20.52 -1.57
CA GLU A 64 21.01 21.63 -1.66
C GLU A 64 22.39 21.25 -1.10
N GLN A 65 22.41 20.37 -0.13
CA GLN A 65 23.63 19.92 0.55
C GLN A 65 24.23 18.64 -0.08
N LEU A 66 23.61 18.11 -1.15
CA LEU A 66 23.99 16.85 -1.79
C LEU A 66 24.42 17.08 -3.27
N PRO A 67 25.59 17.73 -3.51
CA PRO A 67 25.98 18.15 -4.87
C PRO A 67 26.28 16.99 -5.84
N ARG A 68 26.54 15.78 -5.31
CA ARG A 68 26.79 14.57 -6.10
C ARG A 68 25.53 13.82 -6.48
N LEU A 69 24.39 14.09 -5.81
CA LEU A 69 23.15 13.36 -6.02
C LEU A 69 22.61 13.57 -7.44
N ARG A 70 22.32 12.46 -8.13
CA ARG A 70 21.79 12.43 -9.51
C ARG A 70 20.52 11.62 -9.65
N TYR A 71 20.22 10.75 -8.70
CA TYR A 71 19.07 9.89 -8.77
C TYR A 71 18.49 9.60 -7.40
N ILE A 72 17.17 9.66 -7.30
CA ILE A 72 16.40 9.24 -6.12
C ILE A 72 15.38 8.18 -6.56
N GLY A 73 15.50 6.98 -6.00
CA GLY A 73 14.53 5.90 -6.17
C GLY A 73 13.60 5.82 -4.95
N VAL A 74 12.30 6.10 -5.16
CA VAL A 74 11.31 5.88 -4.11
C VAL A 74 10.82 4.45 -4.21
N LEU A 75 11.11 3.65 -3.19
CA LEU A 75 10.82 2.22 -3.14
C LEU A 75 9.36 1.96 -2.69
N ALA A 76 8.45 2.78 -3.19
CA ALA A 76 7.02 2.75 -2.90
C ALA A 76 6.21 3.29 -4.10
N THR A 77 4.89 3.12 -4.07
CA THR A 77 3.99 3.72 -5.06
C THR A 77 3.86 5.24 -4.86
N GLY A 78 3.66 5.69 -3.62
CA GLY A 78 3.60 7.11 -3.30
C GLY A 78 5.00 7.73 -3.22
N TYR A 79 5.22 8.85 -3.89
CA TYR A 79 6.51 9.55 -3.96
C TYR A 79 6.50 10.95 -3.31
N ASN A 80 5.47 11.26 -2.54
CA ASN A 80 5.35 12.53 -1.80
C ASN A 80 6.43 12.74 -0.72
N VAL A 81 7.25 11.74 -0.46
CA VAL A 81 8.44 11.82 0.39
C VAL A 81 9.58 12.62 -0.26
N VAL A 82 9.55 12.81 -1.58
CA VAL A 82 10.54 13.59 -2.34
C VAL A 82 9.92 14.86 -2.87
N ASP A 83 10.62 15.98 -2.76
CA ASP A 83 10.29 17.20 -3.49
C ASP A 83 10.72 17.06 -4.95
N THR A 84 9.78 16.63 -5.78
CA THR A 84 10.06 16.35 -7.20
C THR A 84 10.32 17.61 -8.03
N ALA A 85 9.78 18.77 -7.62
CA ALA A 85 10.04 20.04 -8.28
C ALA A 85 11.48 20.51 -8.01
N ALA A 86 11.92 20.46 -6.77
CA ALA A 86 13.29 20.75 -6.38
C ALA A 86 14.30 19.79 -7.01
N ALA A 87 13.97 18.49 -7.09
CA ALA A 87 14.79 17.49 -7.77
C ALA A 87 14.96 17.81 -9.26
N ALA A 88 13.86 18.10 -9.96
CA ALA A 88 13.88 18.44 -11.38
C ALA A 88 14.70 19.70 -11.66
N ALA A 89 14.58 20.75 -10.84
CA ALA A 89 15.37 21.98 -10.95
C ALA A 89 16.89 21.73 -10.83
N ARG A 90 17.30 20.66 -10.13
CA ARG A 90 18.70 20.25 -9.93
C ARG A 90 19.16 19.14 -10.89
N GLY A 91 18.32 18.73 -11.83
CA GLY A 91 18.61 17.64 -12.77
C GLY A 91 18.72 16.25 -12.09
N ILE A 92 18.09 16.10 -10.91
CA ILE A 92 18.01 14.82 -10.20
C ILE A 92 16.81 14.02 -10.73
N VAL A 93 17.05 12.82 -11.23
CA VAL A 93 15.99 11.93 -11.70
C VAL A 93 15.31 11.29 -10.50
N VAL A 94 13.97 11.34 -10.47
CA VAL A 94 13.18 10.67 -9.44
C VAL A 94 12.32 9.59 -10.07
N THR A 95 12.35 8.38 -9.52
CA THR A 95 11.47 7.27 -9.92
C THR A 95 10.74 6.70 -8.72
N ASN A 96 9.66 5.98 -8.99
CA ASN A 96 8.90 5.22 -7.99
C ASN A 96 8.55 3.83 -8.55
N ILE A 97 7.85 3.01 -7.74
CA ILE A 97 7.39 1.67 -8.15
C ILE A 97 5.85 1.69 -8.21
N PRO A 98 5.26 2.00 -9.38
CA PRO A 98 3.81 2.09 -9.50
C PRO A 98 3.14 0.72 -9.43
N ALA A 99 1.95 0.67 -8.82
CA ALA A 99 1.00 -0.45 -8.88
C ALA A 99 1.47 -1.83 -8.37
N TYR A 100 2.64 -1.97 -7.77
CA TYR A 100 3.16 -3.27 -7.30
C TYR A 100 2.30 -3.93 -6.21
N SER A 101 1.63 -3.13 -5.40
CA SER A 101 0.84 -3.57 -4.24
C SER A 101 -0.66 -3.70 -4.51
N THR A 102 -1.11 -3.53 -5.76
CA THR A 102 -2.54 -3.49 -6.10
C THR A 102 -3.29 -4.72 -5.60
N ASP A 103 -2.79 -5.91 -5.90
CA ASP A 103 -3.42 -7.16 -5.50
C ASP A 103 -3.31 -7.41 -4.00
N SER A 104 -2.15 -7.14 -3.41
CA SER A 104 -1.91 -7.32 -1.96
C SER A 104 -2.83 -6.43 -1.12
N VAL A 105 -3.00 -5.17 -1.50
CA VAL A 105 -3.89 -4.24 -0.78
C VAL A 105 -5.36 -4.65 -0.95
N ALA A 106 -5.78 -5.01 -2.15
CA ALA A 106 -7.14 -5.48 -2.39
C ALA A 106 -7.44 -6.77 -1.60
N GLN A 107 -6.49 -7.71 -1.55
CA GLN A 107 -6.60 -8.92 -0.73
C GLN A 107 -6.75 -8.58 0.75
N MET A 108 -5.99 -7.62 1.27
CA MET A 108 -6.06 -7.21 2.67
C MET A 108 -7.41 -6.56 3.02
N VAL A 109 -8.00 -5.77 2.10
CA VAL A 109 -9.36 -5.23 2.29
C VAL A 109 -10.36 -6.37 2.55
N PHE A 110 -10.34 -7.42 1.73
CA PHE A 110 -11.26 -8.55 1.91
C PHE A 110 -10.88 -9.45 3.08
N ALA A 111 -9.61 -9.59 3.40
CA ALA A 111 -9.19 -10.33 4.61
C ALA A 111 -9.78 -9.67 5.88
N HIS A 112 -9.71 -8.35 5.99
CA HIS A 112 -10.33 -7.62 7.10
C HIS A 112 -11.85 -7.71 7.05
N LEU A 113 -12.46 -7.46 5.90
CA LEU A 113 -13.91 -7.50 5.75
C LEU A 113 -14.49 -8.86 6.12
N LEU A 114 -13.93 -9.94 5.58
CA LEU A 114 -14.37 -11.31 5.88
C LEU A 114 -14.14 -11.66 7.35
N ASN A 115 -13.06 -11.19 7.97
CA ASN A 115 -12.85 -11.40 9.40
C ASN A 115 -13.89 -10.65 10.25
N ILE A 116 -14.30 -9.45 9.84
CA ILE A 116 -15.34 -8.67 10.55
C ILE A 116 -16.69 -9.38 10.46
N VAL A 117 -17.11 -9.81 9.25
CA VAL A 117 -18.45 -10.37 9.04
C VAL A 117 -18.58 -11.82 9.49
N ASN A 118 -17.49 -12.58 9.54
CA ASN A 118 -17.50 -14.03 9.88
C ASN A 118 -16.79 -14.35 11.19
N ALA A 119 -16.08 -13.41 11.82
CA ALA A 119 -15.33 -13.60 13.07
C ALA A 119 -14.48 -14.90 13.07
N VAL A 120 -13.78 -15.18 11.96
CA VAL A 120 -13.11 -16.47 11.69
C VAL A 120 -12.16 -16.88 12.82
N GLN A 121 -11.35 -15.92 13.33
CA GLN A 121 -10.40 -16.22 14.40
C GLN A 121 -11.09 -16.63 15.69
N GLN A 122 -12.17 -15.96 16.07
CA GLN A 122 -12.93 -16.29 17.30
C GLN A 122 -13.52 -17.70 17.24
N HIS A 123 -14.11 -18.07 16.10
CA HIS A 123 -14.64 -19.42 15.89
C HIS A 123 -13.53 -20.48 15.87
N SER A 124 -12.40 -20.19 15.23
CA SER A 124 -11.23 -21.08 15.23
C SER A 124 -10.68 -21.33 16.64
N ASP A 125 -10.58 -20.29 17.45
CA ASP A 125 -10.10 -20.39 18.83
C ASP A 125 -11.08 -21.17 19.72
N SER A 126 -12.38 -20.96 19.54
CA SER A 126 -13.45 -21.72 20.20
C SER A 126 -13.37 -23.22 19.89
N VAL A 127 -13.22 -23.56 18.60
CA VAL A 127 -13.05 -24.96 18.18
C VAL A 127 -11.80 -25.59 18.83
N ARG A 128 -10.68 -24.86 18.86
CA ARG A 128 -9.44 -25.34 19.50
C ARG A 128 -9.56 -25.54 21.00
N ARG A 129 -10.44 -24.80 21.67
CA ARG A 129 -10.76 -24.98 23.09
C ARG A 129 -11.70 -26.16 23.34
N GLY A 130 -12.22 -26.83 22.30
CA GLY A 130 -13.12 -27.96 22.40
C GLY A 130 -14.61 -27.60 22.49
N GLU A 131 -14.97 -26.34 22.42
CA GLU A 131 -16.35 -25.86 22.60
C GLU A 131 -17.33 -26.48 21.57
N TRP A 132 -16.86 -26.82 20.37
CA TRP A 132 -17.70 -27.53 19.41
C TRP A 132 -18.01 -28.96 19.84
N CYS A 133 -17.05 -29.64 20.45
CA CYS A 133 -17.28 -31.02 20.93
C CYS A 133 -18.27 -31.07 22.08
N GLU A 134 -18.43 -29.98 22.84
CA GLU A 134 -19.37 -29.84 23.95
C GLU A 134 -20.73 -29.27 23.52
N CYS A 135 -20.83 -28.80 22.26
CA CYS A 135 -22.08 -28.28 21.74
C CYS A 135 -23.12 -29.36 21.54
N ALA A 136 -24.36 -29.12 21.98
CA ALA A 136 -25.47 -30.06 21.79
C ALA A 136 -25.91 -30.19 20.32
N ASP A 137 -25.65 -29.18 19.50
CA ASP A 137 -26.03 -29.13 18.09
C ASP A 137 -24.82 -29.38 17.17
N PHE A 138 -25.09 -29.71 15.91
CA PHE A 138 -24.05 -29.95 14.91
C PHE A 138 -23.32 -28.65 14.49
N SER A 139 -23.85 -27.48 14.88
CA SER A 139 -23.27 -26.17 14.60
C SER A 139 -23.59 -25.17 15.70
N TYR A 140 -22.76 -24.14 15.82
CA TYR A 140 -22.97 -22.99 16.71
C TYR A 140 -22.35 -21.72 16.14
N MET A 141 -22.79 -20.58 16.64
CA MET A 141 -22.25 -19.26 16.29
C MET A 141 -21.92 -18.47 17.55
N LEU A 142 -20.75 -17.86 17.56
CA LEU A 142 -20.32 -16.96 18.65
C LEU A 142 -20.80 -15.53 18.44
N THR A 143 -20.97 -15.13 17.17
CA THR A 143 -21.41 -13.80 16.78
C THR A 143 -22.40 -13.90 15.61
N PRO A 144 -23.31 -12.92 15.45
CA PRO A 144 -24.09 -12.80 14.23
C PRO A 144 -23.16 -12.71 13.02
N GLN A 145 -23.44 -13.49 12.00
CA GLN A 145 -22.72 -13.46 10.73
C GLN A 145 -23.50 -12.69 9.68
N SER A 146 -22.79 -12.09 8.74
CA SER A 146 -23.40 -11.35 7.62
C SER A 146 -22.82 -11.81 6.30
N GLU A 147 -23.67 -12.09 5.35
CA GLU A 147 -23.27 -12.31 3.96
C GLU A 147 -22.91 -10.99 3.28
N LEU A 148 -21.93 -11.01 2.39
CA LEU A 148 -21.57 -9.86 1.57
C LEU A 148 -22.51 -9.69 0.36
N ALA A 149 -23.10 -10.79 -0.10
CA ALA A 149 -24.03 -10.76 -1.23
C ALA A 149 -25.21 -9.82 -0.95
N GLY A 150 -25.53 -8.96 -1.91
CA GLY A 150 -26.57 -7.94 -1.80
C GLY A 150 -26.20 -6.70 -0.97
N LYS A 151 -25.07 -6.68 -0.27
CA LYS A 151 -24.54 -5.50 0.44
C LYS A 151 -23.94 -4.50 -0.52
N THR A 152 -23.88 -3.24 -0.13
CA THR A 152 -23.28 -2.17 -0.91
C THR A 152 -21.87 -1.85 -0.43
N LEU A 153 -20.89 -1.94 -1.33
CA LEU A 153 -19.53 -1.45 -1.11
C LEU A 153 -19.36 -0.07 -1.75
N GLY A 154 -19.06 0.93 -0.93
CA GLY A 154 -18.66 2.27 -1.35
C GLY A 154 -17.14 2.40 -1.46
N ILE A 155 -16.65 2.88 -2.59
CA ILE A 155 -15.22 3.06 -2.86
C ILE A 155 -14.90 4.54 -3.04
N VAL A 156 -14.06 5.09 -2.15
CA VAL A 156 -13.58 6.48 -2.27
C VAL A 156 -12.24 6.48 -2.99
N GLY A 157 -12.29 6.73 -4.30
CA GLY A 157 -11.09 6.71 -5.16
C GLY A 157 -10.97 5.42 -6.00
N LEU A 158 -11.29 5.54 -7.28
CA LEU A 158 -11.31 4.41 -8.22
C LEU A 158 -10.01 4.35 -9.06
N GLY A 159 -8.85 4.31 -8.37
CA GLY A 159 -7.54 4.03 -8.95
C GLY A 159 -7.32 2.53 -9.19
N ASN A 160 -6.05 2.10 -9.32
CA ASN A 160 -5.73 0.68 -9.55
C ASN A 160 -6.26 -0.22 -8.42
N ILE A 161 -6.02 0.17 -7.16
CA ILE A 161 -6.49 -0.59 -5.98
C ILE A 161 -8.01 -0.59 -5.92
N GLY A 162 -8.66 0.58 -6.01
CA GLY A 162 -10.12 0.66 -5.94
C GLY A 162 -10.83 -0.17 -7.02
N ARG A 163 -10.28 -0.21 -8.23
CA ARG A 163 -10.81 -1.08 -9.31
C ARG A 163 -10.65 -2.57 -9.00
N ARG A 164 -9.52 -2.95 -8.41
CA ARG A 164 -9.29 -4.35 -8.01
C ARG A 164 -10.24 -4.75 -6.89
N VAL A 165 -10.44 -3.88 -5.91
CA VAL A 165 -11.43 -4.07 -4.83
C VAL A 165 -12.85 -4.17 -5.40
N ALA A 166 -13.22 -3.28 -6.35
CA ALA A 166 -14.52 -3.31 -7.01
C ALA A 166 -14.80 -4.65 -7.71
N LEU A 167 -13.81 -5.18 -8.42
CA LEU A 167 -13.94 -6.47 -9.11
C LEU A 167 -14.17 -7.63 -8.13
N ILE A 168 -13.43 -7.65 -7.01
CA ILE A 168 -13.60 -8.70 -6.00
C ILE A 168 -14.97 -8.56 -5.31
N ALA A 169 -15.39 -7.32 -4.97
CA ALA A 169 -16.71 -7.06 -4.40
C ALA A 169 -17.84 -7.56 -5.31
N HIS A 170 -17.74 -7.27 -6.61
CA HIS A 170 -18.69 -7.76 -7.60
C HIS A 170 -18.75 -9.29 -7.62
N ALA A 171 -17.59 -9.97 -7.54
CA ALA A 171 -17.55 -11.44 -7.48
C ALA A 171 -18.19 -12.02 -6.20
N PHE A 172 -18.23 -11.25 -5.10
CA PHE A 172 -18.99 -11.58 -3.88
C PHE A 172 -20.48 -11.24 -3.98
N GLY A 173 -20.97 -10.76 -5.11
CA GLY A 173 -22.37 -10.38 -5.30
C GLY A 173 -22.75 -9.06 -4.62
N MET A 174 -21.77 -8.21 -4.29
CA MET A 174 -22.01 -6.88 -3.73
C MET A 174 -22.43 -5.88 -4.83
N ARG A 175 -23.25 -4.90 -4.47
CA ARG A 175 -23.44 -3.68 -5.26
C ARG A 175 -22.25 -2.76 -5.05
N VAL A 176 -21.64 -2.27 -6.12
CA VAL A 176 -20.46 -1.40 -6.04
C VAL A 176 -20.81 0.01 -6.44
N VAL A 177 -20.62 0.96 -5.54
CA VAL A 177 -20.72 2.41 -5.80
C VAL A 177 -19.36 3.06 -5.60
N ALA A 178 -19.02 4.07 -6.39
CA ALA A 178 -17.71 4.68 -6.31
C ALA A 178 -17.75 6.22 -6.44
N LYS A 179 -16.99 6.90 -5.58
CA LYS A 179 -16.64 8.31 -5.76
C LYS A 179 -15.44 8.39 -6.68
N THR A 180 -15.65 8.86 -7.91
CA THR A 180 -14.62 8.96 -8.94
C THR A 180 -14.86 10.20 -9.82
N SER A 181 -13.81 10.67 -10.49
CA SER A 181 -13.93 11.70 -11.53
C SER A 181 -14.34 11.16 -12.90
N LYS A 182 -14.41 9.82 -13.05
CA LYS A 182 -14.79 9.16 -14.31
C LYS A 182 -16.28 9.18 -14.50
N GLN A 183 -16.69 9.26 -15.78
CA GLN A 183 -18.10 9.15 -16.18
C GLN A 183 -18.54 7.69 -16.22
N ALA A 184 -19.87 7.45 -16.12
CA ALA A 184 -20.41 6.09 -16.09
C ALA A 184 -19.99 5.24 -17.30
N HIS A 185 -19.93 5.83 -18.49
CA HIS A 185 -19.56 5.12 -19.72
C HIS A 185 -18.07 4.70 -19.78
N GLU A 186 -17.22 5.24 -18.89
CA GLU A 186 -15.81 4.88 -18.76
C GLU A 186 -15.58 3.75 -17.76
N LEU A 187 -16.63 3.30 -17.09
CA LEU A 187 -16.58 2.33 -16.00
C LEU A 187 -17.17 0.99 -16.44
N PRO A 188 -16.72 -0.13 -15.86
CA PRO A 188 -17.42 -1.40 -15.96
C PRO A 188 -18.86 -1.28 -15.47
N GLU A 189 -19.78 -1.99 -16.10
CA GLU A 189 -21.23 -1.94 -15.80
C GLU A 189 -21.59 -2.20 -14.33
N TYR A 190 -20.76 -2.96 -13.62
CA TYR A 190 -20.97 -3.28 -12.21
C TYR A 190 -20.53 -2.17 -11.25
N ILE A 191 -20.01 -1.02 -11.74
CA ILE A 191 -19.59 0.11 -10.90
C ILE A 191 -20.49 1.32 -11.19
N THR A 192 -21.23 1.78 -10.19
CA THR A 192 -22.04 2.99 -10.28
C THR A 192 -21.31 4.19 -9.71
N PRO A 193 -20.99 5.22 -10.52
CA PRO A 193 -20.42 6.45 -10.01
C PRO A 193 -21.47 7.24 -9.23
N VAL A 194 -21.11 7.73 -8.04
CA VAL A 194 -22.02 8.50 -7.17
C VAL A 194 -21.30 9.69 -6.55
N THR A 195 -22.05 10.62 -5.95
CA THR A 195 -21.48 11.68 -5.10
C THR A 195 -20.96 11.09 -3.79
N LEU A 196 -20.11 11.82 -3.08
CA LEU A 196 -19.62 11.36 -1.77
C LEU A 196 -20.77 11.18 -0.77
N ASP A 197 -21.71 12.12 -0.73
CA ASP A 197 -22.86 12.06 0.18
C ASP A 197 -23.75 10.84 -0.08
N ASN A 198 -24.02 10.52 -1.36
CA ASN A 198 -24.77 9.32 -1.71
C ASN A 198 -23.98 8.04 -1.35
N LEU A 199 -22.67 8.02 -1.59
CA LEU A 199 -21.81 6.90 -1.20
C LEU A 199 -21.90 6.64 0.30
N LEU A 200 -21.75 7.69 1.12
CA LEU A 200 -21.84 7.59 2.58
C LEU A 200 -23.23 7.14 3.06
N ALA A 201 -24.30 7.56 2.37
CA ALA A 201 -25.67 7.21 2.74
C ALA A 201 -26.09 5.79 2.34
N GLU A 202 -25.53 5.25 1.24
CA GLU A 202 -26.00 3.99 0.63
C GLU A 202 -25.11 2.78 0.99
N SER A 203 -23.90 3.01 1.50
CA SER A 203 -22.93 1.92 1.68
C SER A 203 -23.09 1.20 3.01
N ASP A 204 -23.09 -0.12 2.97
CA ASP A 204 -22.93 -0.97 4.15
C ASP A 204 -21.44 -1.04 4.59
N VAL A 205 -20.52 -0.94 3.62
CA VAL A 205 -19.06 -0.97 3.80
C VAL A 205 -18.43 0.11 2.96
N ILE A 206 -17.42 0.79 3.49
CA ILE A 206 -16.67 1.85 2.78
C ILE A 206 -15.17 1.55 2.81
N THR A 207 -14.50 1.78 1.66
CA THR A 207 -13.06 1.61 1.49
C THR A 207 -12.45 2.74 0.66
#